data_92dedfe3357e1e72aa5a477bda050a9f
#
_entry.id   92dedfe3357e1e72aa5a477bda050a9f
#
_cell.length_a   1.000
_cell.length_b   1.000
_cell.length_c   1.000
_cell.angle_alpha   90.00
_cell.angle_beta   90.00
_cell.angle_gamma   90.00
#
_symmetry.space_group_name_H-M   'P 1'
#
loop_
_entity.id
_entity.type
_entity.pdbx_description
1 polymer ?
#
loop_
_entity_poly.entity_id
_entity_poly.type
_entity_poly.pdbx_seq_one_letter_code
_entity_poly.pdbx_strand_id
1 'polypeptide(L)'
;MQRTTVSETDDVRPKSDACVEAGKEPITVLSFDTADNAALAALVGRADAYSADSPVTAWAVERSGGDLELVGEMFDAAPYGIAVPKDSELGPVMALAMQHLIDTGEYARILEQWNVDSGLLEHALLNEQPIEGLG
;
A
#
# COMPACT_ATOMS: atom_id res chain seq x y z
N MET A 1 -1.42 9.97 9.84
CA MET A 1 -2.17 9.00 9.00
C MET A 1 -3.48 9.57 8.50
N GLN A 2 -4.04 9.01 7.43
CA GLN A 2 -5.40 9.34 6.99
C GLN A 2 -6.42 8.67 7.94
N ARG A 3 -7.46 9.41 8.35
CA ARG A 3 -8.52 8.88 9.23
C ARG A 3 -9.33 7.78 8.55
N THR A 4 -9.91 6.89 9.36
CA THR A 4 -10.78 5.79 8.91
C THR A 4 -10.13 4.80 7.93
N THR A 5 -8.82 4.62 8.03
CA THR A 5 -8.06 3.59 7.29
C THR A 5 -7.60 2.48 8.22
N VAL A 6 -7.30 1.33 7.64
CA VAL A 6 -6.70 0.17 8.33
C VAL A 6 -5.35 0.50 8.97
N SER A 7 -4.64 1.50 8.46
CA SER A 7 -3.37 1.96 9.06
C SER A 7 -3.51 2.38 10.53
N GLU A 8 -4.69 2.86 10.97
CA GLU A 8 -4.92 3.17 12.36
C GLU A 8 -5.14 1.92 13.21
N THR A 9 -6.02 1.01 12.75
CA THR A 9 -6.46 -0.15 13.54
C THR A 9 -5.46 -1.28 13.54
N ASP A 10 -4.83 -1.54 12.40
CA ASP A 10 -4.06 -2.75 12.14
C ASP A 10 -2.53 -2.49 12.21
N ASP A 11 -2.11 -1.21 12.12
CA ASP A 11 -0.71 -0.82 12.28
C ASP A 11 -0.45 -0.02 13.57
N VAL A 12 -0.97 1.19 13.66
CA VAL A 12 -0.53 2.14 14.70
C VAL A 12 -1.01 1.75 16.08
N ARG A 13 -2.26 1.26 16.22
CA ARG A 13 -2.78 0.84 17.55
C ARG A 13 -1.99 -0.32 18.14
N PRO A 14 -1.76 -1.46 17.43
CA PRO A 14 -0.94 -2.55 17.96
C PRO A 14 0.48 -2.12 18.35
N LYS A 15 1.10 -1.24 17.56
CA LYS A 15 2.42 -0.68 17.90
C LYS A 15 2.38 0.21 19.14
N SER A 16 1.32 0.99 19.30
CA SER A 16 1.12 1.81 20.50
C SER A 16 0.94 0.96 21.76
N ASP A 17 0.14 -0.11 21.66
CA ASP A 17 -0.07 -1.05 22.75
C ASP A 17 1.25 -1.74 23.15
N ALA A 18 2.04 -2.17 22.18
CA ALA A 18 3.36 -2.75 22.41
C ALA A 18 4.33 -1.75 23.08
N CYS A 19 4.26 -0.45 22.77
CA CYS A 19 5.02 0.57 23.48
C CYS A 19 4.62 0.65 24.95
N VAL A 20 3.32 0.64 25.25
CA VAL A 20 2.80 0.68 26.62
C VAL A 20 3.20 -0.57 27.41
N GLU A 21 3.10 -1.75 26.80
CA GLU A 21 3.55 -3.00 27.42
C GLU A 21 5.06 -3.01 27.71
N ALA A 22 5.84 -2.31 26.91
CA ALA A 22 7.28 -2.11 27.12
C ALA A 22 7.60 -0.97 28.11
N GLY A 23 6.59 -0.39 28.78
CA GLY A 23 6.75 0.69 29.75
C GLY A 23 7.08 2.05 29.12
N LYS A 24 6.76 2.24 27.85
CA LYS A 24 6.91 3.50 27.11
C LYS A 24 5.58 4.25 27.02
N GLU A 25 5.64 5.51 26.62
CA GLU A 25 4.44 6.30 26.33
C GLU A 25 3.73 5.76 25.09
N PRO A 26 2.38 5.84 25.05
CA PRO A 26 1.62 5.46 23.85
C PRO A 26 1.91 6.39 22.68
N ILE A 27 1.72 5.89 21.47
CA ILE A 27 1.84 6.68 20.24
C ILE A 27 0.70 7.70 20.17
N THR A 28 1.03 8.98 20.02
CA THR A 28 0.04 10.03 19.77
C THR A 28 -0.36 10.03 18.30
N VAL A 29 -1.61 9.70 18.01
CA VAL A 29 -2.13 9.61 16.64
C VAL A 29 -2.66 10.96 16.17
N LEU A 30 -2.11 11.47 15.05
CA LEU A 30 -2.64 12.62 14.33
C LEU A 30 -3.39 12.14 13.09
N SER A 31 -4.71 12.32 13.07
CA SER A 31 -5.57 11.88 11.97
C SER A 31 -5.97 13.05 11.07
N PHE A 32 -5.88 12.85 9.75
CA PHE A 32 -6.17 13.85 8.72
C PHE A 32 -7.23 13.34 7.74
N ASP A 33 -7.87 14.25 7.01
CA ASP A 33 -8.89 13.88 6.02
C ASP A 33 -8.29 13.24 4.76
N THR A 34 -7.02 13.55 4.43
CA THR A 34 -6.34 13.04 3.24
C THR A 34 -4.96 12.51 3.58
N ALA A 35 -4.48 11.57 2.76
CA ALA A 35 -3.12 11.04 2.83
C ALA A 35 -2.06 12.13 2.63
N ASP A 36 -2.29 13.06 1.68
CA ASP A 36 -1.37 14.18 1.42
C ASP A 36 -1.18 15.08 2.65
N ASN A 37 -2.26 15.41 3.38
CA ASN A 37 -2.17 16.20 4.60
C ASN A 37 -1.44 15.45 5.73
N ALA A 38 -1.61 14.14 5.79
CA ALA A 38 -0.89 13.30 6.76
C ALA A 38 0.61 13.23 6.43
N ALA A 39 0.97 13.02 5.17
CA ALA A 39 2.36 13.03 4.71
C ALA A 39 3.02 14.41 4.92
N LEU A 40 2.29 15.49 4.63
CA LEU A 40 2.77 16.86 4.89
C LEU A 40 3.06 17.10 6.37
N ALA A 41 2.27 16.53 7.28
CA ALA A 41 2.52 16.67 8.72
C ALA A 41 3.86 16.05 9.14
N ALA A 42 4.25 14.92 8.57
CA ALA A 42 5.58 14.34 8.77
C ALA A 42 6.67 15.22 8.13
N LEU A 43 6.46 15.64 6.89
CA LEU A 43 7.42 16.46 6.14
C LEU A 43 7.77 17.78 6.86
N VAL A 44 6.79 18.43 7.50
CA VAL A 44 7.03 19.70 8.22
C VAL A 44 7.33 19.49 9.71
N GLY A 45 7.60 18.29 10.16
CA GLY A 45 7.99 17.96 11.54
C GLY A 45 6.86 18.12 12.58
N ARG A 46 5.60 18.06 12.16
CA ARG A 46 4.43 18.01 13.07
C ARG A 46 4.14 16.59 13.56
N ALA A 47 4.63 15.60 12.86
CA ALA A 47 4.60 14.19 13.22
C ALA A 47 5.97 13.58 12.95
N ASP A 48 6.34 12.59 13.77
CA ASP A 48 7.62 11.89 13.65
C ASP A 48 7.61 10.82 12.56
N ALA A 49 6.41 10.32 12.20
CA ALA A 49 6.21 9.30 11.17
C ALA A 49 4.85 9.45 10.49
N TYR A 50 4.76 8.89 9.29
CA TYR A 50 3.55 8.76 8.50
C TYR A 50 3.33 7.27 8.16
N SER A 51 2.13 6.75 8.39
CA SER A 51 1.73 5.38 8.06
C SER A 51 0.60 5.40 7.04
N ALA A 52 0.76 4.63 5.97
CA ALA A 52 -0.22 4.38 4.91
C ALA A 52 0.19 3.14 4.11
N ASP A 53 -0.63 2.77 3.13
CA ASP A 53 -0.33 1.69 2.19
C ASP A 53 0.98 1.94 1.44
N SER A 54 1.69 0.86 1.09
CA SER A 54 3.01 0.93 0.49
C SER A 54 3.12 1.81 -0.77
N PRO A 55 2.18 1.80 -1.76
CA PRO A 55 2.27 2.70 -2.90
C PRO A 55 2.08 4.17 -2.52
N VAL A 56 1.27 4.44 -1.49
CA VAL A 56 1.00 5.80 -1.01
C VAL A 56 2.20 6.36 -0.26
N THR A 57 2.88 5.54 0.54
CA THR A 57 4.12 5.94 1.23
C THR A 57 5.28 6.10 0.26
N ALA A 58 5.44 5.18 -0.72
CA ALA A 58 6.46 5.31 -1.77
C ALA A 58 6.29 6.63 -2.56
N TRP A 59 5.06 6.96 -2.92
CA TRP A 59 4.74 8.24 -3.59
C TRP A 59 5.06 9.47 -2.72
N ALA A 60 4.77 9.42 -1.42
CA ALA A 60 5.10 10.51 -0.50
C ALA A 60 6.62 10.71 -0.39
N VAL A 61 7.40 9.63 -0.32
CA VAL A 61 8.87 9.67 -0.31
C VAL A 61 9.41 10.27 -1.61
N GLU A 62 8.95 9.80 -2.77
CA GLU A 62 9.38 10.33 -4.08
C GLU A 62 9.15 11.85 -4.17
N ARG A 63 7.97 12.32 -3.75
CA ARG A 63 7.64 13.76 -3.77
C ARG A 63 8.34 14.59 -2.73
N SER A 64 8.89 14.00 -1.68
CA SER A 64 9.58 14.72 -0.61
C SER A 64 10.93 15.26 -1.04
N GLY A 65 11.51 14.77 -2.15
CA GLY A 65 12.83 15.17 -2.59
C GLY A 65 13.96 14.72 -1.67
N GLY A 66 13.71 13.70 -0.84
CA GLY A 66 14.70 13.13 0.11
C GLY A 66 14.48 13.54 1.56
N ASP A 67 13.44 14.30 1.87
CA ASP A 67 13.11 14.69 3.24
C ASP A 67 12.34 13.61 4.02
N LEU A 68 11.80 12.60 3.32
CA LEU A 68 11.19 11.41 3.89
C LEU A 68 11.91 10.15 3.39
N GLU A 69 11.94 9.12 4.23
CA GLU A 69 12.43 7.79 3.88
C GLU A 69 11.46 6.72 4.34
N LEU A 70 11.45 5.55 3.66
CA LEU A 70 10.72 4.38 4.11
C LEU A 70 11.51 3.71 5.22
N VAL A 71 10.81 3.36 6.32
CA VAL A 71 11.42 2.67 7.47
C VAL A 71 10.59 1.45 7.86
N GLY A 72 11.29 0.40 8.30
CA GLY A 72 10.67 -0.86 8.68
C GLY A 72 10.41 -1.79 7.49
N GLU A 73 9.86 -2.96 7.78
CA GLU A 73 9.48 -3.95 6.79
C GLU A 73 8.00 -3.79 6.41
N MET A 74 7.65 -4.22 5.18
CA MET A 74 6.25 -4.31 4.78
C MET A 74 5.55 -5.37 5.64
N PHE A 75 4.36 -5.05 6.12
CA PHE A 75 3.55 -5.94 6.93
C PHE A 75 2.13 -5.94 6.38
N ASP A 76 1.39 -7.01 6.69
CA ASP A 76 -0.02 -7.17 6.35
C ASP A 76 -0.33 -6.95 4.86
N ALA A 77 0.55 -7.50 4.00
CA ALA A 77 0.45 -7.33 2.56
C ALA A 77 -0.80 -8.02 2.00
N ALA A 78 -1.57 -7.27 1.21
CA ALA A 78 -2.72 -7.77 0.48
C ALA A 78 -2.67 -7.29 -0.98
N PRO A 79 -3.14 -8.09 -1.95
CA PRO A 79 -3.16 -7.68 -3.34
C PRO A 79 -4.16 -6.54 -3.56
N TYR A 80 -3.78 -5.57 -4.40
CA TYR A 80 -4.68 -4.54 -4.87
C TYR A 80 -5.64 -5.12 -5.90
N GLY A 81 -6.92 -4.79 -5.77
CA GLY A 81 -7.97 -5.23 -6.67
C GLY A 81 -8.53 -4.10 -7.53
N ILE A 82 -8.81 -4.41 -8.80
CA ILE A 82 -9.54 -3.53 -9.71
C ILE A 82 -11.01 -3.95 -9.67
N ALA A 83 -11.88 -3.08 -9.14
CA ALA A 83 -13.29 -3.35 -9.04
C ALA A 83 -13.99 -3.21 -10.41
N VAL A 84 -14.78 -4.21 -10.77
CA VAL A 84 -15.62 -4.19 -11.97
C VAL A 84 -17.07 -4.51 -11.57
N PRO A 85 -18.08 -4.13 -12.39
CA PRO A 85 -19.46 -4.52 -12.11
C PRO A 85 -19.59 -6.05 -11.99
N LYS A 86 -20.42 -6.49 -11.05
CA LYS A 86 -20.69 -7.92 -10.85
C LYS A 86 -21.24 -8.53 -12.15
N ASP A 87 -20.79 -9.73 -12.45
CA ASP A 87 -21.18 -10.49 -13.65
C ASP A 87 -20.78 -9.82 -14.99
N SER A 88 -19.85 -8.86 -14.95
CA SER A 88 -19.28 -8.24 -16.15
C SER A 88 -18.21 -9.14 -16.77
N GLU A 89 -18.20 -9.24 -18.10
CA GLU A 89 -17.13 -9.88 -18.86
C GLU A 89 -15.79 -9.13 -18.76
N LEU A 90 -15.80 -7.91 -18.22
CA LEU A 90 -14.60 -7.09 -18.07
C LEU A 90 -13.59 -7.71 -17.08
N GLY A 91 -14.07 -8.37 -16.01
CA GLY A 91 -13.20 -8.99 -15.02
C GLY A 91 -12.24 -10.02 -15.63
N PRO A 92 -12.74 -11.06 -16.29
CA PRO A 92 -11.87 -12.03 -16.99
C PRO A 92 -10.93 -11.40 -18.02
N VAL A 93 -11.42 -10.43 -18.81
CA VAL A 93 -10.59 -9.75 -19.83
C VAL A 93 -9.45 -8.95 -19.18
N MET A 94 -9.72 -8.23 -18.09
CA MET A 94 -8.70 -7.49 -17.37
C MET A 94 -7.69 -8.43 -16.71
N ALA A 95 -8.12 -9.55 -16.16
CA ALA A 95 -7.23 -10.54 -15.59
C ALA A 95 -6.28 -11.15 -16.65
N LEU A 96 -6.78 -11.44 -17.84
CA LEU A 96 -5.94 -11.88 -18.98
C LEU A 96 -4.95 -10.79 -19.40
N ALA A 97 -5.38 -9.54 -19.47
CA ALA A 97 -4.50 -8.42 -19.80
C ALA A 97 -3.39 -8.24 -18.75
N MET A 98 -3.73 -8.38 -17.47
CA MET A 98 -2.74 -8.34 -16.37
C MET A 98 -1.75 -9.51 -16.49
N GLN A 99 -2.23 -10.73 -16.76
CA GLN A 99 -1.34 -11.87 -16.95
C GLN A 99 -0.39 -11.64 -18.11
N HIS A 100 -0.86 -11.09 -19.23
CA HIS A 100 0.01 -10.72 -20.34
C HIS A 100 1.10 -9.72 -19.96
N LEU A 101 0.77 -8.70 -19.15
CA LEU A 101 1.76 -7.74 -18.64
C LEU A 101 2.78 -8.41 -17.72
N ILE A 102 2.36 -9.38 -16.91
CA ILE A 102 3.24 -10.18 -16.05
C ILE A 102 4.18 -11.02 -16.92
N ASP A 103 3.65 -11.77 -17.89
CA ASP A 103 4.42 -12.69 -18.75
C ASP A 103 5.44 -11.95 -19.64
N THR A 104 5.13 -10.73 -20.04
CA THR A 104 6.03 -9.88 -20.83
C THR A 104 7.05 -9.10 -20.02
N GLY A 105 6.94 -9.12 -18.67
CA GLY A 105 7.79 -8.35 -17.77
C GLY A 105 7.45 -6.86 -17.69
N GLU A 106 6.45 -6.40 -18.43
CA GLU A 106 6.04 -4.98 -18.42
C GLU A 106 5.44 -4.59 -17.07
N TYR A 107 4.72 -5.50 -16.40
CA TYR A 107 4.22 -5.32 -15.04
C TYR A 107 5.37 -5.01 -14.07
N ALA A 108 6.40 -5.85 -14.02
CA ALA A 108 7.55 -5.63 -13.16
C ALA A 108 8.23 -4.29 -13.47
N ARG A 109 8.49 -3.99 -14.74
CA ARG A 109 9.10 -2.73 -15.18
C ARG A 109 8.32 -1.49 -14.69
N ILE A 110 6.98 -1.54 -14.77
CA ILE A 110 6.14 -0.43 -14.29
C ILE A 110 6.25 -0.28 -12.78
N LEU A 111 6.16 -1.37 -12.01
CA LEU A 111 6.21 -1.31 -10.55
C LEU A 111 7.59 -0.86 -10.04
N GLU A 112 8.68 -1.31 -10.66
CA GLU A 112 10.05 -0.85 -10.37
C GLU A 112 10.17 0.67 -10.58
N GLN A 113 9.59 1.20 -11.64
CA GLN A 113 9.62 2.64 -11.93
C GLN A 113 8.96 3.48 -10.83
N TRP A 114 8.01 2.89 -10.09
CA TRP A 114 7.28 3.55 -9.02
C TRP A 114 7.73 3.13 -7.61
N ASN A 115 8.82 2.35 -7.51
CA ASN A 115 9.36 1.82 -6.24
C ASN A 115 8.32 1.03 -5.41
N VAL A 116 7.50 0.23 -6.10
CA VAL A 116 6.47 -0.64 -5.49
C VAL A 116 6.61 -2.10 -5.94
N ASP A 117 7.79 -2.49 -6.34
CA ASP A 117 8.15 -3.83 -6.85
C ASP A 117 8.26 -4.90 -5.77
N SER A 118 8.32 -4.50 -4.49
CA SER A 118 8.36 -5.45 -3.35
C SER A 118 7.12 -6.33 -3.22
N GLY A 119 6.01 -6.00 -3.91
CA GLY A 119 4.74 -6.72 -3.91
C GLY A 119 4.39 -7.35 -5.26
N LEU A 120 5.37 -7.68 -6.10
CA LEU A 120 5.12 -8.30 -7.41
C LEU A 120 4.35 -9.63 -7.28
N LEU A 121 3.33 -9.79 -8.12
CA LEU A 121 2.59 -11.03 -8.29
C LEU A 121 3.13 -11.81 -9.49
N GLU A 122 3.24 -13.12 -9.35
CA GLU A 122 3.62 -14.03 -10.43
C GLU A 122 2.43 -14.37 -11.35
N HIS A 123 1.22 -14.26 -10.83
CA HIS A 123 -0.01 -14.58 -11.54
C HIS A 123 -1.11 -13.56 -11.28
N ALA A 124 -1.85 -13.22 -12.32
CA ALA A 124 -3.06 -12.42 -12.17
C ALA A 124 -4.15 -13.23 -11.47
N LEU A 125 -4.92 -12.55 -10.61
CA LEU A 125 -5.99 -13.17 -9.84
C LEU A 125 -7.35 -12.60 -10.27
N LEU A 126 -8.38 -13.45 -10.31
CA LEU A 126 -9.77 -13.05 -10.43
C LEU A 126 -10.50 -13.47 -9.15
N ASN A 127 -10.97 -12.51 -8.36
CA ASN A 127 -11.56 -12.77 -7.04
C ASN A 127 -10.65 -13.64 -6.16
N GLU A 128 -9.37 -13.27 -6.07
CA GLU A 128 -8.33 -13.96 -5.29
C GLU A 128 -7.99 -15.39 -5.76
N GLN A 129 -8.50 -15.81 -6.90
CA GLN A 129 -8.18 -17.10 -7.50
C GLN A 129 -7.34 -16.92 -8.77
N PRO A 130 -6.29 -17.73 -8.96
CA PRO A 130 -5.54 -17.74 -10.20
C PRO A 130 -6.45 -18.01 -11.40
N ILE A 131 -6.22 -17.33 -12.52
CA ILE A 131 -6.92 -17.58 -13.78
C ILE A 131 -6.31 -18.82 -14.45
N GLU A 132 -6.81 -20.01 -14.12
CA GLU A 132 -6.46 -21.24 -14.82
C GLU A 132 -7.31 -21.38 -16.08
N GLY A 133 -6.66 -21.58 -17.22
CA GLY A 133 -7.31 -22.09 -18.45
C GLY A 133 -8.04 -21.08 -19.33
N LEU A 134 -7.71 -19.80 -19.23
CA LEU A 134 -8.17 -18.77 -20.19
C LEU A 134 -7.12 -18.50 -21.28
N GLY A 135 -6.55 -19.54 -21.84
CA GLY A 135 -5.65 -19.53 -22.99
C GLY A 135 -6.33 -20.07 -24.24
#